data_016d490f9864e5e788cb422b34af0027
#
_entry.id   016d490f9864e5e788cb422b34af0027
#
_cell.length_a   1.000
_cell.length_b   1.000
_cell.length_c   1.000
_cell.angle_alpha   90.00
_cell.angle_beta   90.00
_cell.angle_gamma   90.00
#
_symmetry.space_group_name_H-M   'P 1'
#
loop_
_entity.id
_entity.type
_entity.pdbx_description
1 polymer ?
#
loop_
_entity_poly.entity_id
_entity_poly.type
_entity_poly.pdbx_seq_one_letter_code
_entity_poly.pdbx_strand_id
1 'polypeptide(L)'
;MTTSTLADPPVLAALVERLDAAVHGARAGRDVPHAVGEALHPFLGLPRLLTPQQEAGDPARYRTYLLHVPDDGAYSLVAAVWRPGQRTAIHDHVAWCVVGVHRGEEHETRNRLVGDHLVEDGHTVGPCGEVTVLIPPGDIHAVVNDGPTTAASLHVYGADLRDRGTSVRRCYRLPVQT
;
A
#
# COMPACT_ATOMS: atom_id res chain seq x y z
N MET A 1 -22.53 -25.00 -2.80
CA MET A 1 -21.15 -25.25 -2.32
C MET A 1 -20.27 -24.17 -2.93
N THR A 2 -19.98 -23.12 -2.18
CA THR A 2 -19.12 -22.01 -2.64
C THR A 2 -17.69 -22.43 -2.36
N THR A 3 -16.96 -22.82 -3.42
CA THR A 3 -15.52 -23.04 -3.35
C THR A 3 -14.86 -21.66 -3.08
N SER A 4 -14.39 -21.44 -1.85
CA SER A 4 -13.51 -20.32 -1.53
C SER A 4 -12.23 -20.55 -2.32
N THR A 5 -12.06 -19.83 -3.43
CA THR A 5 -10.81 -19.83 -4.18
C THR A 5 -9.83 -18.99 -3.37
N LEU A 6 -8.94 -19.64 -2.63
CA LEU A 6 -7.80 -19.00 -1.99
C LEU A 6 -6.99 -18.27 -3.07
N ALA A 7 -6.32 -17.17 -2.69
CA ALA A 7 -5.30 -16.55 -3.54
C ALA A 7 -4.35 -17.62 -4.08
N ASP A 8 -3.87 -17.50 -5.31
CA ASP A 8 -3.03 -18.53 -5.91
C ASP A 8 -1.74 -18.67 -5.09
N PRO A 9 -1.56 -19.74 -4.31
CA PRO A 9 -0.41 -19.92 -3.45
C PRO A 9 0.94 -19.69 -4.15
N PRO A 10 1.11 -20.15 -5.42
CA PRO A 10 2.38 -19.96 -6.12
C PRO A 10 2.70 -18.48 -6.42
N VAL A 11 1.72 -17.67 -6.80
CA VAL A 11 1.95 -16.24 -7.13
C VAL A 11 2.31 -15.45 -5.88
N LEU A 12 1.59 -15.64 -4.78
CA LEU A 12 1.90 -14.99 -3.51
C LEU A 12 3.25 -15.45 -2.97
N ALA A 13 3.55 -16.75 -3.02
CA ALA A 13 4.84 -17.29 -2.57
C ALA A 13 6.00 -16.69 -3.38
N ALA A 14 5.88 -16.62 -4.71
CA ALA A 14 6.90 -16.02 -5.57
C ALA A 14 7.10 -14.52 -5.29
N LEU A 15 6.01 -13.78 -5.00
CA LEU A 15 6.11 -12.38 -4.57
C LEU A 15 6.87 -12.27 -3.25
N VAL A 16 6.52 -13.09 -2.25
CA VAL A 16 7.19 -13.10 -0.94
C VAL A 16 8.68 -13.38 -1.08
N GLU A 17 9.08 -14.41 -1.84
CA GLU A 17 10.50 -14.71 -2.11
C GLU A 17 11.25 -13.51 -2.72
N ARG A 18 10.62 -12.79 -3.62
CA ARG A 18 11.21 -11.58 -4.24
C ARG A 18 11.33 -10.42 -3.26
N LEU A 19 10.34 -10.23 -2.40
CA LEU A 19 10.37 -9.21 -1.35
C LEU A 19 11.43 -9.54 -0.29
N ASP A 20 11.51 -10.80 0.15
CA ASP A 20 12.55 -11.27 1.07
C ASP A 20 13.96 -11.02 0.52
N ALA A 21 14.17 -11.36 -0.76
CA ALA A 21 15.44 -11.09 -1.42
C ALA A 21 15.75 -9.58 -1.51
N ALA A 22 14.74 -8.74 -1.74
CA ALA A 22 14.91 -7.29 -1.79
C ALA A 22 15.23 -6.69 -0.42
N VAL A 23 14.53 -7.12 0.63
CA VAL A 23 14.69 -6.60 1.99
C VAL A 23 16.00 -7.08 2.62
N HIS A 24 16.29 -8.37 2.55
CA HIS A 24 17.46 -8.96 3.21
C HIS A 24 18.73 -8.99 2.33
N GLY A 25 18.56 -8.98 1.01
CA GLY A 25 19.66 -8.94 0.05
C GLY A 25 20.25 -7.56 -0.20
N ALA A 26 19.62 -6.50 0.31
CA ALA A 26 20.15 -5.14 0.23
C ALA A 26 21.43 -5.05 1.07
N ARG A 27 22.61 -5.03 0.42
CA ARG A 27 23.86 -4.70 1.07
C ARG A 27 23.75 -3.31 1.70
N ALA A 28 24.40 -3.11 2.85
CA ALA A 28 24.51 -1.80 3.50
C ALA A 28 24.80 -0.71 2.45
N GLY A 29 23.88 0.25 2.30
CA GLY A 29 23.96 1.33 1.30
C GLY A 29 22.99 1.23 0.12
N ARG A 30 22.24 0.13 -0.08
CA ARG A 30 21.11 0.11 -1.02
C ARG A 30 19.86 0.65 -0.36
N ASP A 31 19.13 1.42 -1.13
CA ASP A 31 17.81 1.91 -0.76
C ASP A 31 16.81 0.75 -0.80
N VAL A 32 16.53 0.15 0.36
CA VAL A 32 15.61 -0.99 0.51
C VAL A 32 14.23 -0.70 -0.09
N PRO A 33 13.59 0.47 0.17
CA PRO A 33 12.28 0.76 -0.42
C PRO A 33 12.27 0.71 -1.95
N HIS A 34 13.28 1.25 -2.62
CA HIS A 34 13.35 1.18 -4.08
C HIS A 34 13.56 -0.26 -4.59
N ALA A 35 14.43 -1.03 -3.94
CA ALA A 35 14.61 -2.45 -4.28
C ALA A 35 13.30 -3.27 -4.09
N VAL A 36 12.52 -2.94 -3.06
CA VAL A 36 11.19 -3.51 -2.84
C VAL A 36 10.22 -3.12 -3.96
N GLY A 37 10.25 -1.86 -4.41
CA GLY A 37 9.44 -1.41 -5.55
C GLY A 37 9.75 -2.18 -6.83
N GLU A 38 11.03 -2.38 -7.14
CA GLU A 38 11.48 -3.19 -8.28
C GLU A 38 11.04 -4.66 -8.16
N ALA A 39 11.03 -5.22 -6.94
CA ALA A 39 10.60 -6.58 -6.67
C ALA A 39 9.08 -6.74 -6.78
N LEU A 40 8.31 -5.74 -6.36
CA LEU A 40 6.84 -5.71 -6.36
C LEU A 40 6.27 -5.54 -7.77
N HIS A 41 6.85 -4.66 -8.57
CA HIS A 41 6.33 -4.22 -9.87
C HIS A 41 5.92 -5.36 -10.82
N PRO A 42 6.70 -6.47 -11.00
CA PRO A 42 6.31 -7.56 -11.91
C PRO A 42 5.05 -8.33 -11.52
N PHE A 43 4.57 -8.15 -10.28
CA PHE A 43 3.39 -8.84 -9.75
C PHE A 43 2.11 -7.98 -9.84
N LEU A 44 2.24 -6.70 -10.17
CA LEU A 44 1.09 -5.82 -10.31
C LEU A 44 0.28 -6.21 -11.55
N GLY A 45 -1.03 -6.27 -11.40
CA GLY A 45 -1.96 -6.68 -12.46
C GLY A 45 -2.03 -8.20 -12.69
N LEU A 46 -1.20 -9.01 -12.05
CA LEU A 46 -1.29 -10.47 -12.20
C LEU A 46 -2.60 -11.00 -11.60
N PRO A 47 -3.31 -11.89 -12.29
CA PRO A 47 -4.53 -12.49 -11.79
C PRO A 47 -4.25 -13.38 -10.56
N ARG A 48 -5.25 -13.55 -9.71
CA ARG A 48 -5.25 -14.49 -8.58
C ARG A 48 -4.27 -14.18 -7.45
N LEU A 49 -3.72 -12.98 -7.38
CA LEU A 49 -2.94 -12.56 -6.22
C LEU A 49 -3.85 -12.29 -5.01
N LEU A 50 -5.05 -11.78 -5.27
CA LEU A 50 -6.13 -11.62 -4.30
C LEU A 50 -7.27 -12.60 -4.60
N THR A 51 -8.00 -13.00 -3.57
CA THR A 51 -9.21 -13.80 -3.76
C THR A 51 -10.35 -12.94 -4.33
N PRO A 52 -11.32 -13.52 -5.05
CA PRO A 52 -12.47 -12.77 -5.54
C PRO A 52 -13.25 -12.04 -4.44
N GLN A 53 -13.28 -12.60 -3.22
CA GLN A 53 -13.91 -11.97 -2.07
C GLN A 53 -13.15 -10.72 -1.61
N GLN A 54 -11.82 -10.75 -1.60
CA GLN A 54 -10.99 -9.58 -1.30
C GLN A 54 -11.16 -8.51 -2.37
N GLU A 55 -11.11 -8.89 -3.66
CA GLU A 55 -11.26 -7.98 -4.78
C GLU A 55 -12.62 -7.28 -4.86
N ALA A 56 -13.69 -7.89 -4.31
CA ALA A 56 -15.02 -7.29 -4.30
C ALA A 56 -15.09 -6.02 -3.43
N GLY A 57 -14.19 -5.89 -2.46
CA GLY A 57 -14.18 -4.81 -1.48
C GLY A 57 -15.43 -4.80 -0.57
N ASP A 58 -15.49 -3.82 0.31
CA ASP A 58 -16.60 -3.65 1.27
C ASP A 58 -17.35 -2.34 0.93
N PRO A 59 -18.69 -2.35 0.83
CA PRO A 59 -19.44 -1.15 0.48
C PRO A 59 -19.37 -0.03 1.55
N ALA A 60 -19.11 -0.39 2.82
CA ALA A 60 -19.11 0.56 3.92
C ALA A 60 -17.79 1.33 4.07
N ARG A 61 -16.67 0.71 3.71
CA ARG A 61 -15.32 1.29 3.87
C ARG A 61 -14.30 0.48 3.08
N TYR A 62 -13.16 1.09 2.73
CA TYR A 62 -12.03 0.34 2.20
C TYR A 62 -11.57 -0.74 3.20
N ARG A 63 -10.97 -1.80 2.69
CA ARG A 63 -10.45 -2.91 3.49
C ARG A 63 -8.98 -3.10 3.25
N THR A 64 -8.29 -3.47 4.31
CA THR A 64 -6.91 -3.95 4.26
C THR A 64 -6.84 -5.42 4.66
N TYR A 65 -5.99 -6.17 4.00
CA TYR A 65 -5.75 -7.58 4.25
C TYR A 65 -4.25 -7.79 4.45
N LEU A 66 -3.84 -8.24 5.63
CA LEU A 66 -2.47 -8.66 5.87
C LEU A 66 -2.23 -9.98 5.12
N LEU A 67 -1.37 -9.94 4.10
CA LEU A 67 -1.09 -11.08 3.24
C LEU A 67 0.13 -11.87 3.74
N HIS A 68 1.16 -11.17 4.24
CA HIS A 68 2.38 -11.80 4.72
C HIS A 68 3.16 -10.89 5.68
N VAL A 69 3.82 -11.52 6.65
CA VAL A 69 4.88 -10.95 7.49
C VAL A 69 5.91 -12.05 7.72
N PRO A 70 7.19 -11.85 7.40
CA PRO A 70 8.23 -12.83 7.69
C PRO A 70 8.43 -13.01 9.19
N ASP A 71 9.06 -14.12 9.60
CA ASP A 71 9.21 -14.48 11.02
C ASP A 71 9.99 -13.43 11.81
N ASP A 72 10.96 -12.76 11.19
CA ASP A 72 11.76 -11.70 11.79
C ASP A 72 11.05 -10.33 11.84
N GLY A 73 9.85 -10.23 11.26
CA GLY A 73 9.06 -8.99 11.25
C GLY A 73 9.67 -7.84 10.44
N ALA A 74 10.61 -8.13 9.53
CA ALA A 74 11.33 -7.10 8.77
C ALA A 74 10.41 -6.23 7.90
N TYR A 75 9.29 -6.77 7.43
CA TYR A 75 8.28 -6.03 6.68
C TYR A 75 6.89 -6.64 6.83
N SER A 76 5.88 -5.95 6.33
CA SER A 76 4.50 -6.48 6.17
C SER A 76 4.01 -6.21 4.76
N LEU A 77 3.48 -7.25 4.10
CA LEU A 77 2.76 -7.13 2.83
C LEU A 77 1.25 -7.06 3.10
N VAL A 78 0.63 -6.00 2.65
CA VAL A 78 -0.80 -5.71 2.85
C VAL A 78 -1.46 -5.42 1.51
N ALA A 79 -2.65 -5.94 1.27
CA ALA A 79 -3.51 -5.48 0.19
C ALA A 79 -4.51 -4.47 0.74
N ALA A 80 -4.69 -3.33 0.06
CA ALA A 80 -5.77 -2.39 0.30
C ALA A 80 -6.74 -2.42 -0.88
N VAL A 81 -8.04 -2.48 -0.60
CA VAL A 81 -9.09 -2.59 -1.61
C VAL A 81 -10.13 -1.50 -1.37
N TRP A 82 -10.37 -0.72 -2.42
CA TRP A 82 -11.13 0.52 -2.41
C TRP A 82 -12.28 0.47 -3.41
N ARG A 83 -13.51 0.67 -2.96
CA ARG A 83 -14.62 0.96 -3.89
C ARG A 83 -14.59 2.44 -4.30
N PRO A 84 -15.23 2.80 -5.42
CA PRO A 84 -15.33 4.19 -5.84
C PRO A 84 -15.75 5.14 -4.71
N GLY A 85 -15.04 6.26 -4.56
CA GLY A 85 -15.24 7.28 -3.53
C GLY A 85 -14.66 6.96 -2.14
N GLN A 86 -14.14 5.76 -1.90
CA GLN A 86 -13.51 5.43 -0.63
C GLN A 86 -12.11 6.04 -0.52
N ARG A 87 -11.78 6.53 0.67
CA ARG A 87 -10.55 7.29 0.93
C ARG A 87 -9.99 7.05 2.32
N THR A 88 -8.71 7.35 2.49
CA THR A 88 -8.08 7.46 3.80
C THR A 88 -8.32 8.84 4.42
N ALA A 89 -8.09 8.95 5.74
CA ALA A 89 -7.74 10.24 6.33
C ALA A 89 -6.36 10.68 5.82
N ILE A 90 -6.03 11.98 5.95
CA ILE A 90 -4.65 12.44 5.74
C ILE A 90 -3.80 11.86 6.88
N HIS A 91 -2.71 11.18 6.55
CA HIS A 91 -1.89 10.45 7.52
C HIS A 91 -0.42 10.38 7.11
N ASP A 92 0.42 9.96 8.04
CA ASP A 92 1.81 9.58 7.85
C ASP A 92 2.10 8.17 8.44
N HIS A 93 3.25 7.60 8.13
CA HIS A 93 3.57 6.22 8.50
C HIS A 93 4.66 6.10 9.56
N VAL A 94 4.70 4.93 10.22
CA VAL A 94 5.72 4.59 11.22
C VAL A 94 7.04 4.15 10.61
N ALA A 95 7.01 3.69 9.36
CA ALA A 95 8.13 3.18 8.61
C ALA A 95 7.93 3.50 7.11
N TRP A 96 8.94 3.25 6.29
CA TRP A 96 8.80 3.37 4.86
C TRP A 96 7.66 2.48 4.33
N CYS A 97 7.03 2.93 3.26
CA CYS A 97 5.98 2.22 2.56
C CYS A 97 6.25 2.24 1.06
N VAL A 98 6.10 1.08 0.42
CA VAL A 98 6.06 0.96 -1.04
C VAL A 98 4.66 0.56 -1.43
N VAL A 99 4.02 1.36 -2.27
CA VAL A 99 2.66 1.13 -2.77
C VAL A 99 2.74 0.76 -4.23
N GLY A 100 2.14 -0.37 -4.62
CA GLY A 100 1.96 -0.75 -6.01
C GLY A 100 0.49 -0.88 -6.37
N VAL A 101 0.02 -0.16 -7.39
CA VAL A 101 -1.37 -0.24 -7.85
C VAL A 101 -1.55 -1.56 -8.62
N HIS A 102 -2.30 -2.47 -8.02
CA HIS A 102 -2.51 -3.82 -8.57
C HIS A 102 -3.70 -3.88 -9.54
N ARG A 103 -4.75 -3.09 -9.30
CA ARG A 103 -5.95 -2.99 -10.13
C ARG A 103 -6.62 -1.63 -10.01
N GLY A 104 -7.19 -1.14 -11.11
CA GLY A 104 -7.84 0.18 -11.13
C GLY A 104 -6.82 1.31 -11.11
N GLU A 105 -7.15 2.36 -10.41
CA GLU A 105 -6.30 3.53 -10.21
C GLU A 105 -6.42 4.08 -8.80
N GLU A 106 -5.40 4.73 -8.31
CA GLU A 106 -5.38 5.45 -7.04
C GLU A 106 -4.99 6.90 -7.25
N HIS A 107 -5.70 7.80 -6.58
CA HIS A 107 -5.41 9.22 -6.57
C HIS A 107 -4.77 9.57 -5.22
N GLU A 108 -3.51 9.97 -5.24
CA GLU A 108 -2.76 10.38 -4.07
C GLU A 108 -2.65 11.90 -4.01
N THR A 109 -2.99 12.49 -2.87
CA THR A 109 -2.70 13.89 -2.54
C THR A 109 -1.64 13.93 -1.46
N ARG A 110 -0.49 14.57 -1.75
CA ARG A 110 0.59 14.79 -0.80
C ARG A 110 0.41 16.11 -0.08
N ASN A 111 0.82 16.15 1.16
CA ASN A 111 0.68 17.32 2.00
C ASN A 111 1.99 17.60 2.75
N ARG A 112 2.22 18.86 3.03
CA ARG A 112 3.33 19.34 3.88
C ARG A 112 2.77 20.08 5.09
N LEU A 113 3.28 19.74 6.27
CA LEU A 113 2.91 20.44 7.51
C LEU A 113 3.63 21.79 7.61
N VAL A 114 2.89 22.86 7.75
CA VAL A 114 3.40 24.23 7.90
C VAL A 114 2.73 24.86 9.14
N GLY A 115 3.48 24.94 10.23
CA GLY A 115 2.91 25.46 11.49
C GLY A 115 1.74 24.59 11.97
N ASP A 116 0.53 25.16 11.95
CA ASP A 116 -0.72 24.57 12.42
C ASP A 116 -1.67 24.13 11.29
N HIS A 117 -1.23 24.14 10.03
CA HIS A 117 -2.03 23.74 8.88
C HIS A 117 -1.23 22.85 7.90
N LEU A 118 -1.95 22.20 7.01
CA LEU A 118 -1.39 21.43 5.90
C LEU A 118 -1.44 22.27 4.63
N VAL A 119 -0.42 22.12 3.80
CA VAL A 119 -0.38 22.67 2.43
C VAL A 119 -0.30 21.50 1.48
N GLU A 120 -1.19 21.48 0.48
CA GLU A 120 -1.14 20.49 -0.60
C GLU A 120 0.16 20.68 -1.39
N ASP A 121 0.92 19.58 -1.55
CA ASP A 121 2.26 19.57 -2.14
C ASP A 121 2.34 18.65 -3.37
N GLY A 122 1.22 18.30 -3.91
CA GLY A 122 1.10 17.54 -5.15
C GLY A 122 -0.03 16.54 -5.16
N HIS A 123 -0.46 16.25 -6.39
CA HIS A 123 -1.48 15.26 -6.69
C HIS A 123 -0.98 14.33 -7.80
N THR A 124 -1.17 13.03 -7.63
CA THR A 124 -0.81 12.03 -8.62
C THR A 124 -1.94 11.05 -8.84
N VAL A 125 -2.07 10.56 -10.08
CA VAL A 125 -2.96 9.47 -10.43
C VAL A 125 -2.09 8.29 -10.85
N GLY A 126 -2.15 7.21 -10.08
CA GLY A 126 -1.42 5.98 -10.34
C GLY A 126 -2.33 4.94 -10.99
N PRO A 127 -2.17 4.61 -12.28
CA PRO A 127 -2.85 3.47 -12.89
C PRO A 127 -2.26 2.14 -12.42
N CYS A 128 -2.92 1.03 -12.76
CA CYS A 128 -2.37 -0.32 -12.53
C CYS A 128 -0.94 -0.42 -13.07
N GLY A 129 -0.02 -0.91 -12.24
CA GLY A 129 1.41 -1.00 -12.49
C GLY A 129 2.24 0.14 -11.91
N GLU A 130 1.62 1.26 -11.50
CA GLU A 130 2.35 2.36 -10.84
C GLU A 130 2.90 1.92 -9.48
N VAL A 131 4.13 2.38 -9.17
CA VAL A 131 4.78 2.12 -7.88
C VAL A 131 5.24 3.44 -7.27
N THR A 132 4.80 3.69 -6.04
CA THR A 132 5.18 4.87 -5.25
C THR A 132 5.97 4.44 -4.02
N VAL A 133 7.02 5.19 -3.69
CA VAL A 133 7.84 4.99 -2.49
C VAL A 133 7.64 6.16 -1.54
N LEU A 134 7.28 5.87 -0.30
CA LEU A 134 7.03 6.82 0.77
C LEU A 134 8.04 6.57 1.90
N ILE A 135 8.80 7.60 2.27
CA ILE A 135 9.85 7.51 3.30
C ILE A 135 9.62 8.59 4.35
N PRO A 136 9.28 8.21 5.60
CA PRO A 136 9.17 9.16 6.70
C PRO A 136 10.53 9.82 7.05
N PRO A 137 10.52 11.05 7.55
CA PRO A 137 9.39 11.95 7.72
C PRO A 137 9.03 12.70 6.43
N GLY A 138 7.80 13.20 6.35
CA GLY A 138 7.36 14.03 5.21
C GLY A 138 6.45 13.30 4.23
N ASP A 139 6.09 12.07 4.55
CA ASP A 139 5.19 11.18 3.81
C ASP A 139 3.70 11.41 4.14
N ILE A 140 3.33 12.67 4.43
CA ILE A 140 1.94 13.02 4.75
C ILE A 140 1.11 12.99 3.49
N HIS A 141 0.13 12.09 3.44
CA HIS A 141 -0.71 11.93 2.26
C HIS A 141 -2.13 11.46 2.58
N ALA A 142 -2.98 11.51 1.57
CA ALA A 142 -4.27 10.84 1.52
C ALA A 142 -4.43 10.14 0.18
N VAL A 143 -5.11 9.01 0.18
CA VAL A 143 -5.43 8.23 -1.02
C VAL A 143 -6.93 8.13 -1.17
N VAL A 144 -7.43 8.26 -2.40
CA VAL A 144 -8.83 8.07 -2.76
C VAL A 144 -8.93 7.24 -4.05
N ASN A 145 -9.92 6.39 -4.14
CA ASN A 145 -10.34 5.80 -5.41
C ASN A 145 -11.41 6.71 -6.03
N ASP A 146 -11.02 7.62 -6.88
CA ASP A 146 -11.92 8.47 -7.68
C ASP A 146 -12.28 7.84 -9.03
N GLY A 147 -11.74 6.65 -9.32
CA GLY A 147 -12.08 5.87 -10.51
C GLY A 147 -13.47 5.23 -10.45
N PRO A 148 -13.99 4.75 -11.60
CA PRO A 148 -15.33 4.18 -11.69
C PRO A 148 -15.43 2.73 -11.19
N THR A 149 -14.32 2.07 -10.94
CA THR A 149 -14.27 0.65 -10.55
C THR A 149 -13.56 0.45 -9.21
N THR A 150 -13.71 -0.73 -8.62
CA THR A 150 -12.94 -1.10 -7.44
C THR A 150 -11.46 -1.13 -7.79
N ALA A 151 -10.65 -0.41 -7.01
CA ALA A 151 -9.19 -0.44 -7.08
C ALA A 151 -8.61 -1.36 -6.00
N ALA A 152 -7.41 -1.85 -6.24
CA ALA A 152 -6.63 -2.62 -5.27
C ALA A 152 -5.16 -2.25 -5.40
N SER A 153 -4.50 -2.04 -4.27
CA SER A 153 -3.07 -1.80 -4.18
C SER A 153 -2.39 -2.76 -3.21
N LEU A 154 -1.12 -3.03 -3.46
CA LEU A 154 -0.25 -3.79 -2.59
C LEU A 154 0.68 -2.82 -1.87
N HIS A 155 0.71 -2.91 -0.55
CA HIS A 155 1.53 -2.07 0.31
C HIS A 155 2.57 -2.92 1.01
N VAL A 156 3.84 -2.56 0.89
CA VAL A 156 4.93 -3.17 1.66
C VAL A 156 5.43 -2.14 2.67
N TYR A 157 5.26 -2.44 3.95
CA TYR A 157 5.69 -1.56 5.05
C TYR A 157 6.95 -2.14 5.70
N GLY A 158 7.95 -1.33 5.96
CA GLY A 158 9.16 -1.71 6.70
C GLY A 158 8.92 -1.83 8.21
N ALA A 159 7.86 -2.51 8.59
CA ALA A 159 7.47 -2.75 9.98
C ALA A 159 6.62 -4.00 10.11
N ASP A 160 6.66 -4.64 11.28
CA ASP A 160 5.75 -5.72 11.66
C ASP A 160 4.38 -5.15 12.05
N LEU A 161 3.35 -5.50 11.30
CA LEU A 161 1.98 -5.05 11.54
C LEU A 161 1.09 -6.11 12.22
N ARG A 162 1.61 -7.29 12.58
CA ARG A 162 0.82 -8.36 13.22
C ARG A 162 0.12 -7.88 14.49
N ASP A 163 0.89 -7.28 15.40
CA ASP A 163 0.37 -6.79 16.67
C ASP A 163 -0.10 -5.33 16.59
N ARG A 164 0.46 -4.58 15.68
CA ARG A 164 0.19 -3.14 15.53
C ARG A 164 -1.13 -2.86 14.81
N GLY A 165 -1.52 -3.72 13.88
CA GLY A 165 -2.77 -3.62 13.11
C GLY A 165 -2.81 -2.48 12.09
N THR A 166 -1.86 -1.53 12.12
CA THR A 166 -1.81 -0.40 11.20
C THR A 166 -0.39 0.17 11.06
N SER A 167 -0.06 0.64 9.87
CA SER A 167 1.17 1.39 9.59
C SER A 167 1.05 2.88 9.92
N VAL A 168 -0.18 3.38 10.12
CA VAL A 168 -0.43 4.80 10.39
C VAL A 168 0.21 5.22 11.71
N ARG A 169 1.07 6.23 11.65
CA ARG A 169 1.65 6.86 12.82
C ARG A 169 0.73 7.92 13.38
N ARG A 170 0.14 8.74 12.49
CA ARG A 170 -0.70 9.88 12.87
C ARG A 170 -1.71 10.18 11.78
N CYS A 171 -2.95 10.50 12.18
CA CYS A 171 -3.95 11.12 11.31
C CYS A 171 -4.00 12.62 11.58
N TYR A 172 -4.08 13.41 10.51
CA TYR A 172 -4.14 14.87 10.60
C TYR A 172 -5.58 15.35 10.44
N ARG A 173 -5.99 16.29 11.32
CA ARG A 173 -7.29 16.97 11.29
C ARG A 173 -7.08 18.48 11.26
N LEU A 174 -6.09 18.91 10.51
CA LEU A 174 -5.71 20.31 10.38
C LEU A 174 -6.36 20.93 9.13
N PRO A 175 -6.55 22.25 9.08
CA PRO A 175 -6.95 22.95 7.86
C PRO A 175 -5.97 22.65 6.73
N VAL A 176 -6.47 22.47 5.49
CA VAL A 176 -5.67 22.27 4.30
C VAL A 176 -5.76 23.52 3.44
N GLN A 177 -4.61 24.05 3.04
CA GLN A 177 -4.49 25.12 2.04
C GLN A 177 -4.09 24.47 0.70
N THR A 178 -4.84 24.76 -0.34
CA THR A 178 -4.61 24.34 -1.72
C THR A 178 -3.89 25.43 -2.51
#